data_2164afc9423e1598637fefa48381abdd
#
_entry.id   2164afc9423e1598637fefa48381abdd
#
_cell.length_a   1.000
_cell.length_b   1.000
_cell.length_c   1.000
_cell.angle_alpha   90.00
_cell.angle_beta   90.00
_cell.angle_gamma   90.00
#
_symmetry.space_group_name_H-M   'P 1'
#
loop_
_entity.id
_entity.type
_entity.pdbx_description
1 polymer ?
#
loop_
_entity_poly.entity_id
_entity_poly.type
_entity_poly.pdbx_seq_one_letter_code
_entity_poly.pdbx_strand_id
1 'polypeptide(L)'
;MSCPLKYAIITQNITWTACDFPLHNEVPATKVTRIVLFAMLPTLAIILRLITKFARLSPWGWDDYTIIVAYILLVAYVSLHVFLEDNGAGRDLWTLSDSEITHFFKGFYALQTLYHSCIDIIKASILFMYLRIFHLPGEKITIALWVTQVFNLMNGIIFIFVGLFQCNPVSLAWTFWTGDATGKCIDIVYLALAHAGVNIALDVWMLVLPLTQVWGMNLARRKKFAIMFMFSLGLFLTVVSCIRIKAILDFRKDPLNPTVAMMPSVIWTDLELYVGIFTACIPTLRQFFVRFILQQSEKKKRLSSAAAEYRSSILTPKKGGSQQMSELDTVDESSYNNSP
;
A
#
# COMPACT_ATOMS: atom_id res chain seq x y z
N MET A 1 33.50 -21.98 20.29
CA MET A 1 32.90 -22.90 19.29
C MET A 1 31.38 -22.73 19.38
N SER A 2 30.77 -22.07 18.43
CA SER A 2 29.28 -21.94 18.36
C SER A 2 28.75 -23.24 17.74
N CYS A 3 27.81 -23.90 18.43
CA CYS A 3 27.10 -25.06 17.89
C CYS A 3 26.33 -24.63 16.61
N PRO A 4 26.43 -25.36 15.49
CA PRO A 4 25.64 -25.08 14.32
C PRO A 4 24.14 -25.09 14.66
N LEU A 5 23.38 -24.20 14.05
CA LEU A 5 21.92 -24.01 14.33
C LEU A 5 21.14 -25.32 14.15
N LYS A 6 21.54 -26.16 13.19
CA LYS A 6 20.93 -27.48 12.94
C LYS A 6 20.88 -28.36 14.20
N TYR A 7 21.98 -28.44 14.95
CA TYR A 7 21.99 -29.23 16.18
C TYR A 7 21.18 -28.61 17.31
N ALA A 8 21.10 -27.27 17.36
CA ALA A 8 20.23 -26.60 18.32
C ALA A 8 18.75 -26.89 18.04
N ILE A 9 18.35 -26.89 16.77
CA ILE A 9 16.99 -27.26 16.32
C ILE A 9 16.63 -28.69 16.72
N ILE A 10 17.53 -29.66 16.49
CA ILE A 10 17.32 -31.07 16.86
C ILE A 10 17.17 -31.22 18.38
N THR A 11 18.03 -30.56 19.14
CA THR A 11 17.96 -30.60 20.62
C THR A 11 16.65 -30.02 21.12
N GLN A 12 16.21 -28.90 20.53
CA GLN A 12 14.96 -28.26 20.89
C GLN A 12 13.75 -29.16 20.61
N ASN A 13 13.73 -29.84 19.45
CA ASN A 13 12.67 -30.78 19.08
C ASN A 13 12.59 -31.93 20.12
N ILE A 14 13.71 -32.55 20.47
CA ILE A 14 13.73 -33.63 21.48
C ILE A 14 13.22 -33.13 22.82
N THR A 15 13.68 -31.95 23.28
CA THR A 15 13.27 -31.39 24.57
C THR A 15 11.77 -31.06 24.61
N TRP A 16 11.26 -30.41 23.56
CA TRP A 16 9.85 -30.04 23.48
C TRP A 16 8.91 -31.25 23.46
N THR A 17 9.30 -32.29 22.67
CA THR A 17 8.54 -33.54 22.59
C THR A 17 8.61 -34.32 23.90
N ALA A 18 9.77 -34.37 24.55
CA ALA A 18 9.94 -35.11 25.81
C ALA A 18 9.22 -34.47 27.01
N CYS A 19 9.10 -33.12 27.02
CA CYS A 19 8.43 -32.36 28.09
C CYS A 19 7.00 -32.01 27.79
N ASP A 20 6.45 -32.40 26.64
CA ASP A 20 5.07 -32.09 26.18
C ASP A 20 4.72 -30.59 26.25
N PHE A 21 5.68 -29.75 25.80
CA PHE A 21 5.46 -28.32 25.73
C PHE A 21 4.50 -27.94 24.58
N PRO A 22 3.65 -26.92 24.76
CA PRO A 22 2.73 -26.48 23.72
C PRO A 22 3.47 -25.95 22.49
N LEU A 23 3.04 -26.36 21.28
CA LEU A 23 3.57 -25.88 20.03
C LEU A 23 2.88 -24.59 19.59
N HIS A 24 3.66 -23.65 19.04
CA HIS A 24 3.13 -22.41 18.52
C HIS A 24 2.62 -22.60 17.08
N ASN A 25 1.43 -22.07 16.80
CA ASN A 25 0.86 -22.00 15.46
C ASN A 25 0.00 -20.74 15.31
N GLU A 26 0.60 -19.65 14.83
CA GLU A 26 -0.08 -18.36 14.64
C GLU A 26 -0.67 -18.17 13.22
N VAL A 27 -0.44 -19.13 12.32
CA VAL A 27 -0.79 -19.05 10.90
C VAL A 27 -2.30 -18.79 10.67
N PRO A 28 -3.26 -19.49 11.33
CA PRO A 28 -4.67 -19.33 10.99
C PRO A 28 -5.21 -17.93 11.24
N ALA A 29 -4.84 -17.31 12.36
CA ALA A 29 -5.32 -15.98 12.74
C ALA A 29 -4.72 -14.87 11.85
N THR A 30 -3.43 -14.96 11.55
CA THR A 30 -2.73 -13.99 10.71
C THR A 30 -3.14 -14.06 9.24
N LYS A 31 -3.38 -15.27 8.72
CA LYS A 31 -3.79 -15.49 7.32
C LYS A 31 -5.13 -14.84 6.99
N VAL A 32 -6.15 -15.04 7.82
CA VAL A 32 -7.47 -14.44 7.61
C VAL A 32 -7.39 -12.91 7.67
N THR A 33 -6.75 -12.37 8.70
CA THR A 33 -6.60 -10.91 8.87
C THR A 33 -5.88 -10.28 7.68
N ARG A 34 -4.80 -10.90 7.20
CA ARG A 34 -4.04 -10.42 6.04
C ARG A 34 -4.87 -10.41 4.77
N ILE A 35 -5.57 -11.52 4.46
CA ILE A 35 -6.40 -11.61 3.25
C ILE A 35 -7.51 -10.55 3.27
N VAL A 36 -8.18 -10.37 4.41
CA VAL A 36 -9.23 -9.37 4.56
C VAL A 36 -8.67 -7.96 4.41
N LEU A 37 -7.58 -7.63 5.10
CA LEU A 37 -6.97 -6.29 5.01
C LEU A 37 -6.41 -6.01 3.61
N PHE A 38 -5.78 -7.00 2.96
CA PHE A 38 -5.31 -6.88 1.58
C PHE A 38 -6.46 -6.64 0.59
N ALA A 39 -7.54 -7.42 0.69
CA ALA A 39 -8.69 -7.26 -0.19
C ALA A 39 -9.40 -5.92 0.02
N MET A 40 -9.61 -5.51 1.27
CA MET A 40 -10.41 -4.33 1.61
C MET A 40 -9.66 -3.02 1.36
N LEU A 41 -8.40 -2.89 1.76
CA LEU A 41 -7.70 -1.61 1.70
C LEU A 41 -7.05 -1.34 0.32
N PRO A 42 -5.98 -2.05 -0.10
CA PRO A 42 -5.28 -1.68 -1.33
C PRO A 42 -6.04 -2.07 -2.59
N THR A 43 -6.69 -3.24 -2.60
CA THR A 43 -7.37 -3.74 -3.80
C THR A 43 -8.57 -2.89 -4.17
N LEU A 44 -9.45 -2.59 -3.20
CA LEU A 44 -10.59 -1.71 -3.43
C LEU A 44 -10.14 -0.30 -3.84
N ALA A 45 -9.09 0.23 -3.20
CA ALA A 45 -8.56 1.55 -3.53
C ALA A 45 -8.03 1.62 -4.97
N ILE A 46 -7.28 0.60 -5.42
CA ILE A 46 -6.77 0.51 -6.79
C ILE A 46 -7.92 0.35 -7.80
N ILE A 47 -8.89 -0.51 -7.53
CA ILE A 47 -10.06 -0.69 -8.41
C ILE A 47 -10.80 0.64 -8.60
N LEU A 48 -11.10 1.35 -7.52
CA LEU A 48 -11.78 2.66 -7.58
C LEU A 48 -10.92 3.70 -8.30
N ARG A 49 -9.59 3.68 -8.10
CA ARG A 49 -8.67 4.55 -8.83
C ARG A 49 -8.72 4.27 -10.33
N LEU A 50 -8.65 3.02 -10.75
CA LEU A 50 -8.72 2.61 -12.15
C LEU A 50 -10.07 2.98 -12.78
N ILE A 51 -11.18 2.71 -12.10
CA ILE A 51 -12.52 3.14 -12.57
C ILE A 51 -12.56 4.66 -12.81
N THR A 52 -12.00 5.45 -11.90
CA THR A 52 -11.93 6.92 -12.04
C THR A 52 -11.13 7.34 -13.28
N LYS A 53 -10.07 6.62 -13.60
CA LYS A 53 -9.21 6.91 -14.77
C LYS A 53 -9.86 6.47 -16.08
N PHE A 54 -10.40 5.25 -16.15
CA PHE A 54 -11.08 4.75 -17.35
C PHE A 54 -12.38 5.52 -17.66
N ALA A 55 -13.09 5.96 -16.62
CA ALA A 55 -14.23 6.87 -16.78
C ALA A 55 -13.82 8.32 -17.18
N ARG A 56 -12.54 8.56 -17.48
CA ARG A 56 -11.97 9.88 -17.85
C ARG A 56 -12.30 11.01 -16.86
N LEU A 57 -12.56 10.66 -15.61
CA LEU A 57 -12.83 11.64 -14.55
C LEU A 57 -11.56 12.38 -14.10
N SER A 58 -10.36 11.80 -14.36
CA SER A 58 -9.06 12.40 -14.05
C SER A 58 -8.03 12.00 -15.13
N PRO A 59 -7.14 12.91 -15.56
CA PRO A 59 -6.08 12.57 -16.52
C PRO A 59 -5.06 11.61 -15.88
N TRP A 60 -4.41 10.79 -16.72
CA TRP A 60 -3.33 9.90 -16.30
C TRP A 60 -2.07 10.69 -15.91
N GLY A 61 -1.31 10.18 -14.95
CA GLY A 61 -0.05 10.77 -14.49
C GLY A 61 0.96 9.70 -14.05
N TRP A 62 2.20 10.09 -13.80
CA TRP A 62 3.25 9.19 -13.32
C TRP A 62 2.90 8.53 -11.98
N ASP A 63 2.10 9.21 -11.14
CA ASP A 63 1.54 8.68 -9.90
C ASP A 63 0.63 7.47 -10.13
N ASP A 64 -0.03 7.39 -11.30
CA ASP A 64 -0.91 6.27 -11.62
C ASP A 64 -0.11 5.03 -12.09
N TYR A 65 0.91 5.22 -12.92
CA TYR A 65 1.76 4.11 -13.38
C TYR A 65 2.57 3.51 -12.23
N THR A 66 3.17 4.36 -11.40
CA THR A 66 3.97 3.90 -10.25
C THR A 66 3.14 3.14 -9.24
N ILE A 67 1.91 3.57 -8.92
CA ILE A 67 1.06 2.85 -7.96
C ILE A 67 0.56 1.51 -8.52
N ILE A 68 0.34 1.39 -9.84
CA ILE A 68 0.00 0.12 -10.47
C ILE A 68 1.17 -0.87 -10.35
N VAL A 69 2.41 -0.40 -10.60
CA VAL A 69 3.61 -1.23 -10.40
C VAL A 69 3.75 -1.65 -8.95
N ALA A 70 3.56 -0.73 -7.99
CA ALA A 70 3.57 -1.04 -6.56
C ALA A 70 2.52 -2.10 -6.20
N TYR A 71 1.33 -2.02 -6.78
CA TYR A 71 0.27 -3.01 -6.52
C TYR A 71 0.61 -4.39 -7.11
N ILE A 72 1.23 -4.47 -8.29
CA ILE A 72 1.71 -5.74 -8.86
C ILE A 72 2.77 -6.37 -7.95
N LEU A 73 3.72 -5.57 -7.44
CA LEU A 73 4.72 -6.04 -6.47
C LEU A 73 4.07 -6.47 -5.15
N LEU A 74 3.03 -5.77 -4.69
CA LEU A 74 2.28 -6.17 -3.50
C LEU A 74 1.58 -7.51 -3.69
N VAL A 75 0.98 -7.77 -4.85
CA VAL A 75 0.38 -9.08 -5.17
C VAL A 75 1.44 -10.18 -5.12
N ALA A 76 2.63 -9.95 -5.71
CA ALA A 76 3.75 -10.90 -5.64
C ALA A 76 4.22 -11.12 -4.19
N TYR A 77 4.32 -10.05 -3.39
CA TYR A 77 4.68 -10.09 -1.97
C TYR A 77 3.68 -10.93 -1.17
N VAL A 78 2.37 -10.68 -1.31
CA VAL A 78 1.32 -11.44 -0.61
C VAL A 78 1.30 -12.91 -1.02
N SER A 79 1.48 -13.19 -2.32
CA SER A 79 1.55 -14.57 -2.84
C SER A 79 2.74 -15.33 -2.26
N LEU A 80 3.90 -14.68 -2.20
CA LEU A 80 5.11 -15.27 -1.59
C LEU A 80 4.94 -15.47 -0.08
N HIS A 81 4.24 -14.57 0.59
CA HIS A 81 3.95 -14.69 2.00
C HIS A 81 3.04 -15.90 2.31
N VAL A 82 2.00 -16.13 1.50
CA VAL A 82 1.16 -17.33 1.62
C VAL A 82 1.99 -18.60 1.41
N PHE A 83 2.89 -18.59 0.41
CA PHE A 83 3.83 -19.69 0.20
C PHE A 83 4.72 -19.95 1.43
N LEU A 84 5.20 -18.91 2.11
CA LEU A 84 6.00 -19.04 3.33
C LEU A 84 5.22 -19.62 4.50
N GLU A 85 3.93 -19.25 4.66
CA GLU A 85 3.05 -19.84 5.66
C GLU A 85 2.89 -21.36 5.45
N ASP A 86 2.71 -21.77 4.20
CA ASP A 86 2.61 -23.19 3.86
C ASP A 86 3.93 -23.94 4.12
N ASN A 87 5.08 -23.24 4.07
CA ASN A 87 6.42 -23.76 4.35
C ASN A 87 6.94 -23.45 5.77
N GLY A 88 6.05 -23.16 6.72
CA GLY A 88 6.41 -23.15 8.13
C GLY A 88 6.55 -21.80 8.80
N ALA A 89 6.31 -20.67 8.11
CA ALA A 89 6.23 -19.38 8.77
C ALA A 89 5.13 -19.37 9.83
N GLY A 90 5.45 -18.93 11.06
CA GLY A 90 4.50 -18.92 12.19
C GLY A 90 4.34 -20.26 12.91
N ARG A 91 5.10 -21.30 12.51
CA ARG A 91 5.24 -22.57 13.24
C ARG A 91 6.64 -22.67 13.87
N ASP A 92 6.75 -23.44 14.92
CA ASP A 92 8.05 -23.67 15.59
C ASP A 92 9.06 -24.27 14.64
N LEU A 93 10.26 -23.68 14.55
CA LEU A 93 11.31 -24.06 13.58
C LEU A 93 11.73 -25.54 13.71
N TRP A 94 11.73 -26.08 14.94
CA TRP A 94 12.11 -27.46 15.20
C TRP A 94 11.08 -28.51 14.79
N THR A 95 9.86 -28.08 14.40
CA THR A 95 8.83 -28.98 13.87
C THR A 95 8.89 -29.15 12.36
N LEU A 96 9.76 -28.37 11.68
CA LEU A 96 9.87 -28.33 10.23
C LEU A 96 10.90 -29.32 9.72
N SER A 97 10.70 -29.83 8.52
CA SER A 97 11.68 -30.63 7.78
C SER A 97 12.82 -29.75 7.24
N ASP A 98 13.98 -30.35 6.97
CA ASP A 98 15.16 -29.67 6.41
C ASP A 98 14.84 -28.93 5.10
N SER A 99 13.93 -29.47 4.27
CA SER A 99 13.47 -28.84 3.03
C SER A 99 12.58 -27.61 3.30
N GLU A 100 11.65 -27.70 4.24
CA GLU A 100 10.79 -26.59 4.63
C GLU A 100 11.60 -25.43 5.21
N ILE A 101 12.58 -25.72 6.07
CA ILE A 101 13.50 -24.71 6.63
C ILE A 101 14.24 -23.97 5.52
N THR A 102 14.78 -24.71 4.53
CA THR A 102 15.50 -24.09 3.40
C THR A 102 14.57 -23.25 2.53
N HIS A 103 13.36 -23.73 2.23
CA HIS A 103 12.35 -22.98 1.47
C HIS A 103 11.89 -21.73 2.21
N PHE A 104 11.72 -21.84 3.54
CA PHE A 104 11.41 -20.70 4.39
C PHE A 104 12.46 -19.59 4.29
N PHE A 105 13.75 -19.89 4.54
CA PHE A 105 14.80 -18.86 4.47
C PHE A 105 14.99 -18.31 3.07
N LYS A 106 14.85 -19.11 2.02
CA LYS A 106 14.90 -18.66 0.63
C LYS A 106 13.73 -17.73 0.29
N GLY A 107 12.53 -18.08 0.71
CA GLY A 107 11.35 -17.24 0.54
C GLY A 107 11.43 -15.95 1.35
N PHE A 108 11.95 -16.01 2.58
CA PHE A 108 12.15 -14.83 3.43
C PHE A 108 13.16 -13.84 2.82
N TYR A 109 14.24 -14.34 2.23
CA TYR A 109 15.19 -13.53 1.47
C TYR A 109 14.53 -12.79 0.29
N ALA A 110 13.70 -13.49 -0.48
CA ALA A 110 12.94 -12.88 -1.58
C ALA A 110 11.87 -11.89 -1.08
N LEU A 111 11.17 -12.22 0.02
CA LEU A 111 10.15 -11.36 0.63
C LEU A 111 10.72 -10.02 1.08
N GLN A 112 11.91 -10.02 1.67
CA GLN A 112 12.61 -8.80 2.09
C GLN A 112 12.90 -7.89 0.89
N THR A 113 13.38 -8.45 -0.22
CA THR A 113 13.66 -7.69 -1.44
C THR A 113 12.39 -7.10 -2.06
N LEU A 114 11.29 -7.86 -2.10
CA LEU A 114 9.99 -7.38 -2.56
C LEU A 114 9.43 -6.27 -1.67
N TYR A 115 9.59 -6.39 -0.36
CA TYR A 115 9.18 -5.34 0.57
C TYR A 115 9.88 -4.01 0.28
N HIS A 116 11.24 -4.01 0.19
CA HIS A 116 12.00 -2.80 -0.10
C HIS A 116 11.55 -2.18 -1.42
N SER A 117 11.42 -2.99 -2.47
CA SER A 117 10.96 -2.52 -3.79
C SER A 117 9.56 -1.91 -3.74
N CYS A 118 8.64 -2.54 -3.02
CA CYS A 118 7.25 -2.11 -2.92
C CYS A 118 7.12 -0.77 -2.18
N ILE A 119 7.76 -0.63 -1.00
CA ILE A 119 7.65 0.58 -0.18
C ILE A 119 8.26 1.80 -0.88
N ASP A 120 9.40 1.64 -1.55
CA ASP A 120 10.05 2.74 -2.27
C ASP A 120 9.23 3.21 -3.48
N ILE A 121 8.57 2.29 -4.21
CA ILE A 121 7.68 2.64 -5.32
C ILE A 121 6.37 3.28 -4.81
N ILE A 122 5.84 2.85 -3.67
CA ILE A 122 4.69 3.51 -3.02
C ILE A 122 5.04 4.96 -2.69
N LYS A 123 6.21 5.20 -2.06
CA LYS A 123 6.69 6.55 -1.76
C LYS A 123 6.91 7.39 -3.01
N ALA A 124 7.47 6.79 -4.05
CA ALA A 124 7.62 7.45 -5.35
C ALA A 124 6.27 7.89 -5.93
N SER A 125 5.23 7.05 -5.84
CA SER A 125 3.88 7.41 -6.26
C SER A 125 3.30 8.58 -5.47
N ILE A 126 3.49 8.60 -4.15
CA ILE A 126 3.05 9.70 -3.29
C ILE A 126 3.77 11.01 -3.66
N LEU A 127 5.06 10.96 -3.93
CA LEU A 127 5.85 12.13 -4.35
C LEU A 127 5.42 12.66 -5.72
N PHE A 128 5.19 11.79 -6.72
CA PHE A 128 4.62 12.19 -8.02
C PHE A 128 3.23 12.81 -7.87
N MET A 129 2.42 12.27 -6.97
CA MET A 129 1.14 12.85 -6.64
C MET A 129 1.27 14.24 -6.02
N TYR A 130 2.25 14.47 -5.13
CA TYR A 130 2.54 15.80 -4.58
C TYR A 130 3.00 16.76 -5.67
N LEU A 131 3.89 16.36 -6.56
CA LEU A 131 4.28 17.15 -7.73
C LEU A 131 3.07 17.57 -8.57
N ARG A 132 2.10 16.69 -8.73
CA ARG A 132 0.86 16.96 -9.48
C ARG A 132 -0.09 17.92 -8.76
N ILE A 133 -0.24 17.78 -7.43
CA ILE A 133 -1.14 18.61 -6.63
C ILE A 133 -0.58 20.02 -6.42
N PHE A 134 0.73 20.11 -6.16
CA PHE A 134 1.44 21.35 -5.85
C PHE A 134 2.12 21.97 -7.07
N HIS A 135 1.63 21.68 -8.27
CA HIS A 135 2.11 22.28 -9.55
C HIS A 135 1.88 23.82 -9.63
N LEU A 136 1.81 24.51 -8.52
CA LEU A 136 1.65 25.96 -8.40
C LEU A 136 2.98 26.65 -8.02
N PRO A 137 3.15 27.95 -8.24
CA PRO A 137 4.38 28.67 -8.55
C PRO A 137 5.32 28.84 -7.37
N GLY A 138 5.91 27.75 -6.89
CA GLY A 138 7.00 27.77 -5.93
C GLY A 138 8.14 26.89 -6.45
N GLU A 139 9.08 27.43 -7.18
CA GLU A 139 10.26 26.69 -7.66
C GLU A 139 10.92 25.86 -6.56
N LYS A 140 10.98 26.41 -5.33
CA LYS A 140 11.63 25.77 -4.18
C LYS A 140 10.99 24.45 -3.76
N ILE A 141 9.65 24.35 -3.74
CA ILE A 141 8.98 23.08 -3.35
C ILE A 141 9.09 22.02 -4.44
N THR A 142 9.02 22.43 -5.71
CA THR A 142 9.19 21.51 -6.83
C THR A 142 10.62 20.93 -6.81
N ILE A 143 11.62 21.74 -6.54
CA ILE A 143 13.01 21.27 -6.38
C ILE A 143 13.12 20.32 -5.18
N ALA A 144 12.55 20.67 -4.02
CA ALA A 144 12.57 19.80 -2.84
C ALA A 144 11.92 18.45 -3.11
N LEU A 145 10.77 18.41 -3.81
CA LEU A 145 10.10 17.17 -4.19
C LEU A 145 10.93 16.31 -5.15
N TRP A 146 11.59 16.92 -6.15
CA TRP A 146 12.47 16.19 -7.06
C TRP A 146 13.71 15.66 -6.35
N VAL A 147 14.33 16.45 -5.48
CA VAL A 147 15.47 15.99 -4.66
C VAL A 147 15.06 14.82 -3.78
N THR A 148 13.88 14.91 -3.16
CA THR A 148 13.33 13.80 -2.34
C THR A 148 13.06 12.56 -3.19
N GLN A 149 12.55 12.74 -4.42
CA GLN A 149 12.29 11.62 -5.35
C GLN A 149 13.59 10.90 -5.73
N VAL A 150 14.64 11.66 -6.07
CA VAL A 150 15.97 11.09 -6.39
C VAL A 150 16.54 10.37 -5.18
N PHE A 151 16.46 10.98 -3.98
CA PHE A 151 16.93 10.36 -2.75
C PHE A 151 16.17 9.06 -2.44
N ASN A 152 14.84 9.03 -2.58
CA ASN A 152 14.02 7.84 -2.40
C ASN A 152 14.43 6.72 -3.38
N LEU A 153 14.62 7.06 -4.66
CA LEU A 153 15.04 6.09 -5.67
C LEU A 153 16.43 5.51 -5.37
N MET A 154 17.39 6.36 -5.00
CA MET A 154 18.75 5.93 -4.62
C MET A 154 18.71 5.04 -3.39
N ASN A 155 17.91 5.40 -2.36
CA ASN A 155 17.70 4.60 -1.17
C ASN A 155 17.18 3.20 -1.54
N GLY A 156 16.13 3.11 -2.37
CA GLY A 156 15.57 1.84 -2.84
C GLY A 156 16.62 0.98 -3.55
N ILE A 157 17.33 1.56 -4.51
CA ILE A 157 18.39 0.85 -5.24
C ILE A 157 19.45 0.31 -4.28
N ILE A 158 19.95 1.14 -3.36
CA ILE A 158 20.99 0.73 -2.40
C ILE A 158 20.51 -0.43 -1.54
N PHE A 159 19.33 -0.34 -0.90
CA PHE A 159 18.84 -1.38 -0.02
C PHE A 159 18.45 -2.68 -0.75
N ILE A 160 17.97 -2.60 -1.99
CA ILE A 160 17.74 -3.77 -2.85
C ILE A 160 19.08 -4.46 -3.14
N PHE A 161 20.10 -3.73 -3.59
CA PHE A 161 21.40 -4.32 -3.88
C PHE A 161 22.08 -4.87 -2.62
N VAL A 162 22.09 -4.15 -1.50
CA VAL A 162 22.65 -4.63 -0.24
C VAL A 162 21.89 -5.87 0.25
N GLY A 163 20.56 -5.90 0.12
CA GLY A 163 19.76 -7.06 0.46
C GLY A 163 20.03 -8.28 -0.43
N LEU A 164 20.22 -8.07 -1.75
CA LEU A 164 20.55 -9.16 -2.68
C LEU A 164 21.97 -9.71 -2.46
N PHE A 165 22.91 -8.87 -2.10
CA PHE A 165 24.32 -9.27 -1.88
C PHE A 165 24.71 -9.28 -0.39
N GLN A 166 23.71 -9.49 0.49
CA GLN A 166 23.94 -9.51 1.95
C GLN A 166 24.87 -10.63 2.42
N CYS A 167 25.06 -11.70 1.62
CA CYS A 167 25.94 -12.83 1.93
C CYS A 167 26.94 -13.10 0.79
N ASN A 168 28.13 -13.53 1.15
CA ASN A 168 29.13 -14.02 0.21
C ASN A 168 29.61 -15.43 0.65
N PRO A 169 29.25 -16.51 -0.09
CA PRO A 169 28.37 -16.54 -1.28
C PRO A 169 26.88 -16.24 -0.95
N VAL A 170 26.11 -15.77 -1.96
CA VAL A 170 24.69 -15.42 -1.78
C VAL A 170 23.85 -16.60 -1.27
N SER A 171 24.19 -17.83 -1.67
CA SER A 171 23.52 -19.05 -1.21
C SER A 171 23.54 -19.23 0.31
N LEU A 172 24.52 -18.64 0.99
CA LEU A 172 24.61 -18.67 2.44
C LEU A 172 23.40 -18.03 3.13
N ALA A 173 22.68 -17.10 2.48
CA ALA A 173 21.49 -16.47 3.03
C ALA A 173 20.38 -17.48 3.40
N TRP A 174 20.32 -18.64 2.76
CA TRP A 174 19.32 -19.68 3.04
C TRP A 174 19.91 -21.04 3.42
N THR A 175 21.27 -21.19 3.38
CA THR A 175 21.96 -22.42 3.80
C THR A 175 22.75 -22.29 5.11
N PHE A 176 22.79 -21.09 5.72
CA PHE A 176 23.56 -20.82 6.93
C PHE A 176 23.19 -21.73 8.11
N TRP A 177 21.95 -22.20 8.16
CA TRP A 177 21.44 -23.03 9.24
C TRP A 177 22.00 -24.47 9.26
N THR A 178 22.46 -25.00 8.11
CA THR A 178 23.06 -26.34 8.03
C THR A 178 24.42 -26.43 8.73
N GLY A 179 25.16 -25.31 8.76
CA GLY A 179 26.52 -25.26 9.32
C GLY A 179 27.60 -25.75 8.39
N ASP A 180 27.27 -26.25 7.19
CA ASP A 180 28.24 -26.81 6.23
C ASP A 180 28.87 -25.73 5.33
N ALA A 181 28.15 -24.62 5.15
CA ALA A 181 28.58 -23.54 4.26
C ALA A 181 29.48 -22.53 4.99
N THR A 182 30.62 -22.21 4.37
CA THR A 182 31.56 -21.19 4.88
C THR A 182 31.35 -19.86 4.10
N GLY A 183 31.34 -18.75 4.80
CA GLY A 183 31.19 -17.43 4.21
C GLY A 183 30.93 -16.37 5.26
N LYS A 184 30.59 -15.15 4.77
CA LYS A 184 30.25 -14.01 5.63
C LYS A 184 28.94 -13.39 5.16
N CYS A 185 28.05 -13.10 6.10
CA CYS A 185 26.82 -12.33 5.87
C CYS A 185 26.83 -11.04 6.67
N ILE A 186 26.14 -10.03 6.16
CA ILE A 186 25.74 -8.85 6.92
C ILE A 186 24.65 -9.26 7.89
N ASP A 187 24.70 -8.75 9.12
CA ASP A 187 23.63 -8.99 10.10
C ASP A 187 22.33 -8.36 9.58
N ILE A 188 21.34 -9.22 9.31
CA ILE A 188 20.05 -8.85 8.74
C ILE A 188 19.27 -7.89 9.64
N VAL A 189 19.45 -7.96 10.96
CA VAL A 189 18.78 -7.09 11.93
C VAL A 189 19.29 -5.65 11.79
N TYR A 190 20.62 -5.49 11.68
CA TYR A 190 21.20 -4.16 11.47
C TYR A 190 20.82 -3.57 10.11
N LEU A 191 20.76 -4.38 9.06
CA LEU A 191 20.29 -3.96 7.74
C LEU A 191 18.83 -3.50 7.80
N ALA A 192 17.96 -4.29 8.44
CA ALA A 192 16.55 -3.96 8.60
C ALA A 192 16.34 -2.70 9.45
N LEU A 193 17.12 -2.50 10.52
CA LEU A 193 17.07 -1.29 11.35
C LEU A 193 17.55 -0.05 10.60
N ALA A 194 18.63 -0.17 9.82
CA ALA A 194 19.12 0.94 9.00
C ALA A 194 18.07 1.38 7.96
N HIS A 195 17.47 0.42 7.25
CA HIS A 195 16.38 0.70 6.32
C HIS A 195 15.18 1.35 7.04
N ALA A 196 14.75 0.79 8.17
CA ALA A 196 13.63 1.33 8.94
C ALA A 196 13.87 2.75 9.41
N GLY A 197 15.09 3.08 9.84
CA GLY A 197 15.48 4.44 10.25
C GLY A 197 15.37 5.44 9.10
N VAL A 198 15.91 5.10 7.93
CA VAL A 198 15.81 5.96 6.72
C VAL A 198 14.35 6.06 6.27
N ASN A 199 13.59 4.96 6.32
CA ASN A 199 12.18 4.93 5.97
C ASN A 199 11.35 5.90 6.81
N ILE A 200 11.52 5.88 8.14
CA ILE A 200 10.86 6.81 9.07
C ILE A 200 11.27 8.26 8.82
N ALA A 201 12.56 8.52 8.59
CA ALA A 201 13.04 9.86 8.28
C ALA A 201 12.39 10.42 7.00
N LEU A 202 12.27 9.60 5.97
CA LEU A 202 11.55 9.93 4.74
C LEU A 202 10.05 10.17 4.99
N ASP A 203 9.38 9.32 5.80
CA ASP A 203 7.96 9.49 6.12
C ASP A 203 7.71 10.84 6.80
N VAL A 204 8.50 11.17 7.82
CA VAL A 204 8.42 12.47 8.51
C VAL A 204 8.68 13.63 7.55
N TRP A 205 9.71 13.51 6.69
CA TRP A 205 10.02 14.54 5.70
C TRP A 205 8.87 14.75 4.70
N MET A 206 8.31 13.65 4.19
CA MET A 206 7.17 13.68 3.26
C MET A 206 5.89 14.24 3.90
N LEU A 207 5.74 14.18 5.23
CA LEU A 207 4.68 14.85 5.97
C LEU A 207 4.93 16.36 6.09
N VAL A 208 6.16 16.78 6.32
CA VAL A 208 6.52 18.20 6.46
C VAL A 208 6.31 18.97 5.16
N LEU A 209 6.65 18.38 4.00
CA LEU A 209 6.54 19.02 2.70
C LEU A 209 5.15 19.63 2.40
N PRO A 210 4.03 18.88 2.47
CA PRO A 210 2.70 19.45 2.24
C PRO A 210 2.26 20.42 3.35
N LEU A 211 2.70 20.23 4.59
CA LEU A 211 2.35 21.13 5.70
C LEU A 211 2.86 22.54 5.48
N THR A 212 4.11 22.69 5.03
CA THR A 212 4.70 24.00 4.75
C THR A 212 3.93 24.79 3.70
N GLN A 213 3.26 24.08 2.75
CA GLN A 213 2.46 24.71 1.72
C GLN A 213 1.05 25.10 2.19
N VAL A 214 0.45 24.25 3.02
CA VAL A 214 -0.93 24.49 3.51
C VAL A 214 -0.98 25.63 4.52
N TRP A 215 0.11 25.84 5.29
CA TRP A 215 0.12 26.84 6.37
C TRP A 215 0.00 28.28 5.87
N GLY A 216 0.44 28.58 4.62
CA GLY A 216 0.37 29.92 4.01
C GLY A 216 -0.79 30.14 3.04
N MET A 217 -1.64 29.12 2.79
CA MET A 217 -2.70 29.20 1.78
C MET A 217 -4.10 29.25 2.37
N ASN A 218 -4.91 30.26 1.95
CA ASN A 218 -6.35 30.31 2.25
C ASN A 218 -7.11 29.27 1.39
N LEU A 219 -7.04 27.99 1.80
CA LEU A 219 -7.71 26.90 1.09
C LEU A 219 -9.18 26.76 1.52
N ALA A 220 -10.07 26.46 0.54
CA ALA A 220 -11.45 26.11 0.83
C ALA A 220 -11.52 24.92 1.84
N ARG A 221 -12.43 24.99 2.81
CA ARG A 221 -12.58 24.01 3.91
C ARG A 221 -12.53 22.54 3.43
N ARG A 222 -13.13 22.22 2.28
CA ARG A 222 -13.16 20.87 1.70
C ARG A 222 -11.77 20.40 1.23
N LYS A 223 -10.92 21.30 0.72
CA LYS A 223 -9.53 20.97 0.32
C LYS A 223 -8.66 20.77 1.56
N LYS A 224 -8.82 21.62 2.57
CA LYS A 224 -8.11 21.55 3.86
C LYS A 224 -8.37 20.21 4.55
N PHE A 225 -9.63 19.76 4.62
CA PHE A 225 -9.99 18.47 5.24
C PHE A 225 -9.30 17.27 4.55
N ALA A 226 -9.25 17.24 3.23
CA ALA A 226 -8.59 16.14 2.51
C ALA A 226 -7.08 16.08 2.78
N ILE A 227 -6.42 17.23 2.88
CA ILE A 227 -4.98 17.29 3.20
C ILE A 227 -4.75 16.85 4.66
N MET A 228 -5.60 17.29 5.59
CA MET A 228 -5.53 16.84 6.98
C MET A 228 -5.73 15.34 7.12
N PHE A 229 -6.63 14.74 6.35
CA PHE A 229 -6.85 13.29 6.35
C PHE A 229 -5.62 12.53 5.80
N MET A 230 -5.03 13.00 4.70
CA MET A 230 -3.77 12.45 4.19
C MET A 230 -2.62 12.57 5.21
N PHE A 231 -2.53 13.70 5.89
CA PHE A 231 -1.55 13.92 6.96
C PHE A 231 -1.75 12.95 8.13
N SER A 232 -3.00 12.76 8.56
CA SER A 232 -3.35 11.80 9.61
C SER A 232 -2.92 10.37 9.27
N LEU A 233 -3.12 9.94 8.01
CA LEU A 233 -2.67 8.62 7.55
C LEU A 233 -1.15 8.52 7.43
N GLY A 234 -0.48 9.57 6.99
CA GLY A 234 0.98 9.59 6.97
C GLY A 234 1.57 9.53 8.40
N LEU A 235 0.98 10.25 9.37
CA LEU A 235 1.35 10.13 10.78
C LEU A 235 1.11 8.72 11.31
N PHE A 236 -0.01 8.09 10.96
CA PHE A 236 -0.30 6.70 11.30
C PHE A 236 0.77 5.75 10.75
N LEU A 237 1.19 5.91 9.47
CA LEU A 237 2.28 5.13 8.87
C LEU A 237 3.59 5.30 9.63
N THR A 238 3.94 6.53 10.04
CA THR A 238 5.15 6.78 10.85
C THR A 238 5.09 6.02 12.19
N VAL A 239 3.93 5.98 12.85
CA VAL A 239 3.74 5.20 14.07
C VAL A 239 3.89 3.71 13.81
N VAL A 240 3.29 3.18 12.74
CA VAL A 240 3.42 1.77 12.31
C VAL A 240 4.89 1.41 12.09
N SER A 241 5.66 2.26 11.39
CA SER A 241 7.09 2.05 11.16
C SER A 241 7.91 2.07 12.47
N CYS A 242 7.54 2.91 13.44
CA CYS A 242 8.18 2.90 14.77
C CYS A 242 7.90 1.59 15.54
N ILE A 243 6.66 1.09 15.50
CA ILE A 243 6.31 -0.18 16.16
C ILE A 243 7.04 -1.34 15.49
N ARG A 244 7.21 -1.30 14.17
CA ARG A 244 7.99 -2.30 13.42
C ARG A 244 9.45 -2.35 13.87
N ILE A 245 10.11 -1.21 14.16
CA ILE A 245 11.46 -1.21 14.73
C ILE A 245 11.49 -2.02 16.03
N LYS A 246 10.50 -1.80 16.91
CA LYS A 246 10.40 -2.57 18.16
C LYS A 246 10.27 -4.08 17.87
N ALA A 247 9.41 -4.46 16.92
CA ALA A 247 9.24 -5.87 16.55
C ALA A 247 10.52 -6.49 15.98
N ILE A 248 11.32 -5.74 15.20
CA ILE A 248 12.63 -6.19 14.70
C ILE A 248 13.64 -6.36 15.85
N LEU A 249 13.62 -5.49 16.85
CA LEU A 249 14.49 -5.61 18.03
C LEU A 249 14.08 -6.78 18.91
N ASP A 250 12.77 -7.06 19.04
CA ASP A 250 12.27 -8.21 19.80
C ASP A 250 12.60 -9.53 19.10
N PHE A 251 12.57 -9.59 17.75
CA PHE A 251 13.06 -10.71 16.96
C PHE A 251 14.50 -11.14 17.32
N ARG A 252 15.38 -10.19 17.64
CA ARG A 252 16.76 -10.48 18.04
C ARG A 252 16.89 -11.20 19.38
N LYS A 253 15.85 -11.15 20.22
CA LYS A 253 15.88 -11.75 21.57
C LYS A 253 15.64 -13.26 21.54
N ASP A 254 14.99 -13.76 20.50
CA ASP A 254 14.72 -15.20 20.33
C ASP A 254 15.30 -15.73 19.01
N PRO A 255 16.63 -15.95 18.95
CA PRO A 255 17.31 -16.38 17.73
C PRO A 255 17.05 -17.86 17.39
N LEU A 256 16.49 -18.65 18.32
CA LEU A 256 16.27 -20.09 18.13
C LEU A 256 14.98 -20.40 17.40
N ASN A 257 13.99 -19.48 17.43
CA ASN A 257 12.69 -19.65 16.77
C ASN A 257 12.36 -18.49 15.83
N PRO A 258 13.17 -18.22 14.79
CA PRO A 258 12.98 -17.09 13.89
C PRO A 258 11.66 -17.12 13.13
N THR A 259 11.10 -18.30 12.86
CA THR A 259 9.83 -18.49 12.14
C THR A 259 8.63 -17.90 12.86
N VAL A 260 8.59 -17.97 14.18
CA VAL A 260 7.55 -17.39 15.05
C VAL A 260 7.93 -15.96 15.43
N ALA A 261 9.18 -15.73 15.84
CA ALA A 261 9.63 -14.42 16.33
C ALA A 261 9.53 -13.28 15.29
N MET A 262 9.55 -13.60 13.98
CA MET A 262 9.42 -12.61 12.93
C MET A 262 7.95 -12.20 12.64
N MET A 263 6.94 -12.99 13.08
CA MET A 263 5.54 -12.76 12.71
C MET A 263 5.03 -11.36 13.09
N PRO A 264 5.32 -10.82 14.29
CA PRO A 264 4.92 -9.45 14.62
C PRO A 264 5.49 -8.42 13.64
N SER A 265 6.77 -8.54 13.26
CA SER A 265 7.41 -7.63 12.31
C SER A 265 6.74 -7.69 10.92
N VAL A 266 6.37 -8.88 10.47
CA VAL A 266 5.71 -9.10 9.18
C VAL A 266 4.31 -8.48 9.17
N ILE A 267 3.52 -8.63 10.23
CA ILE A 267 2.17 -8.04 10.36
C ILE A 267 2.25 -6.52 10.23
N TRP A 268 3.20 -5.86 10.90
CA TRP A 268 3.38 -4.41 10.80
C TRP A 268 3.88 -3.97 9.43
N THR A 269 4.70 -4.80 8.76
CA THR A 269 5.13 -4.59 7.38
C THR A 269 3.98 -4.68 6.39
N ASP A 270 3.11 -5.68 6.53
CA ASP A 270 1.89 -5.83 5.72
C ASP A 270 0.99 -4.59 5.85
N LEU A 271 0.76 -4.14 7.09
CA LEU A 271 -0.06 -2.96 7.37
C LEU A 271 0.54 -1.69 6.74
N GLU A 272 1.86 -1.52 6.82
CA GLU A 272 2.58 -0.39 6.21
C GLU A 272 2.35 -0.34 4.70
N LEU A 273 2.50 -1.47 4.00
CA LEU A 273 2.29 -1.56 2.55
C LEU A 273 0.83 -1.30 2.16
N TYR A 274 -0.14 -1.91 2.87
CA TYR A 274 -1.56 -1.79 2.56
C TYR A 274 -2.07 -0.37 2.75
N VAL A 275 -1.75 0.25 3.89
CA VAL A 275 -2.12 1.63 4.17
C VAL A 275 -1.34 2.61 3.28
N GLY A 276 -0.10 2.29 2.92
CA GLY A 276 0.69 3.08 1.97
C GLY A 276 0.02 3.21 0.60
N ILE A 277 -0.40 2.09 -0.01
CA ILE A 277 -1.14 2.10 -1.29
C ILE A 277 -2.47 2.82 -1.15
N PHE A 278 -3.22 2.56 -0.07
CA PHE A 278 -4.47 3.25 0.19
C PHE A 278 -4.28 4.77 0.25
N THR A 279 -3.27 5.23 0.98
CA THR A 279 -2.91 6.66 1.12
C THR A 279 -2.59 7.29 -0.24
N ALA A 280 -1.82 6.61 -1.08
CA ALA A 280 -1.50 7.07 -2.43
C ALA A 280 -2.75 7.19 -3.33
N CYS A 281 -3.82 6.43 -3.06
CA CYS A 281 -5.07 6.45 -3.83
C CYS A 281 -6.06 7.54 -3.38
N ILE A 282 -5.94 8.10 -2.17
CA ILE A 282 -6.92 9.02 -1.57
C ILE A 282 -7.31 10.21 -2.45
N PRO A 283 -6.40 10.96 -3.10
CA PRO A 283 -6.79 12.11 -3.90
C PRO A 283 -7.69 11.74 -5.09
N THR A 284 -7.42 10.58 -5.70
CA THR A 284 -8.23 10.07 -6.81
C THR A 284 -9.59 9.58 -6.31
N LEU A 285 -9.63 8.88 -5.17
CA LEU A 285 -10.88 8.48 -4.51
C LEU A 285 -11.76 9.69 -4.18
N ARG A 286 -11.15 10.74 -3.64
CA ARG A 286 -11.87 12.00 -3.38
C ARG A 286 -12.48 12.60 -4.65
N GLN A 287 -11.73 12.60 -5.76
CA GLN A 287 -12.25 13.10 -7.05
C GLN A 287 -13.44 12.26 -7.52
N PHE A 288 -13.37 10.95 -7.37
CA PHE A 288 -14.46 10.02 -7.69
C PHE A 288 -15.71 10.35 -6.88
N PHE A 289 -15.61 10.41 -5.56
CA PHE A 289 -16.75 10.69 -4.67
C PHE A 289 -17.38 12.05 -4.94
N VAL A 290 -16.55 13.09 -5.10
CA VAL A 290 -17.07 14.45 -5.36
C VAL A 290 -17.82 14.50 -6.69
N ARG A 291 -17.29 13.94 -7.76
CA ARG A 291 -17.95 13.95 -9.07
C ARG A 291 -19.18 13.06 -9.09
N PHE A 292 -19.10 11.86 -8.52
CA PHE A 292 -20.24 10.95 -8.46
C PHE A 292 -21.40 11.54 -7.66
N ILE A 293 -21.14 12.11 -6.48
CA ILE A 293 -22.15 12.72 -5.62
C ILE A 293 -22.75 13.97 -6.30
N LEU A 294 -21.92 14.81 -6.91
CA LEU A 294 -22.41 16.01 -7.61
C LEU A 294 -23.28 15.64 -8.81
N GLN A 295 -22.87 14.68 -9.64
CA GLN A 295 -23.66 14.22 -10.78
C GLN A 295 -25.01 13.62 -10.36
N GLN A 296 -25.04 12.83 -9.28
CA GLN A 296 -26.30 12.31 -8.75
C GLN A 296 -27.20 13.42 -8.20
N SER A 297 -26.61 14.40 -7.51
CA SER A 297 -27.37 15.54 -6.98
C SER A 297 -27.97 16.41 -8.09
N GLU A 298 -27.21 16.65 -9.17
CA GLU A 298 -27.70 17.38 -10.34
C GLU A 298 -28.79 16.63 -11.10
N LYS A 299 -28.62 15.32 -11.32
CA LYS A 299 -29.68 14.48 -11.91
C LYS A 299 -30.95 14.50 -11.07
N LYS A 300 -30.82 14.39 -9.75
CA LYS A 300 -31.98 14.45 -8.84
C LYS A 300 -32.67 15.83 -8.89
N LYS A 301 -31.91 16.93 -8.96
CA LYS A 301 -32.44 18.28 -9.13
C LYS A 301 -33.14 18.45 -10.45
N ARG A 302 -32.55 17.99 -11.57
CA ARG A 302 -33.20 18.06 -12.91
C ARG A 302 -34.47 17.25 -12.97
N LEU A 303 -34.51 16.04 -12.40
CA LEU A 303 -35.72 15.23 -12.31
C LEU A 303 -36.80 15.89 -11.45
N SER A 304 -36.41 16.50 -10.31
CA SER A 304 -37.39 17.18 -9.46
C SER A 304 -37.93 18.47 -10.09
N SER A 305 -37.10 19.24 -10.82
CA SER A 305 -37.55 20.42 -11.55
C SER A 305 -38.47 20.07 -12.73
N ALA A 306 -38.12 19.05 -13.51
CA ALA A 306 -38.96 18.55 -14.60
C ALA A 306 -40.29 17.99 -14.09
N ALA A 307 -40.31 17.30 -12.97
CA ALA A 307 -41.53 16.82 -12.32
C ALA A 307 -42.41 17.97 -11.78
N ALA A 308 -41.75 19.01 -11.23
CA ALA A 308 -42.47 20.20 -10.78
C ALA A 308 -43.10 21.02 -11.96
N GLU A 309 -42.35 21.14 -13.05
CA GLU A 309 -42.82 21.81 -14.28
C GLU A 309 -43.97 21.03 -14.93
N TYR A 310 -43.87 19.69 -15.01
CA TYR A 310 -44.96 18.83 -15.47
C TYR A 310 -46.21 18.96 -14.59
N ARG A 311 -46.03 19.02 -13.28
CA ARG A 311 -47.13 19.17 -12.33
C ARG A 311 -47.79 20.54 -12.44
N SER A 312 -47.03 21.63 -12.67
CA SER A 312 -47.58 22.98 -12.90
C SER A 312 -48.33 23.08 -14.22
N SER A 313 -47.86 22.40 -15.28
CA SER A 313 -48.56 22.36 -16.57
C SER A 313 -49.92 21.65 -16.54
N ILE A 314 -50.08 20.65 -15.64
CA ILE A 314 -51.37 19.95 -15.43
C ILE A 314 -52.30 20.75 -14.56
N LEU A 315 -51.81 21.53 -13.59
CA LEU A 315 -52.62 22.26 -12.62
C LEU A 315 -53.04 23.67 -13.08
N THR A 316 -52.48 24.20 -14.17
CA THR A 316 -52.93 25.44 -14.79
C THR A 316 -54.01 25.16 -15.84
N PRO A 317 -55.31 25.41 -15.58
CA PRO A 317 -56.34 25.29 -16.61
C PRO A 317 -56.08 26.35 -17.66
N LYS A 318 -55.90 25.92 -18.92
CA LYS A 318 -55.75 26.78 -20.08
C LYS A 318 -57.01 27.58 -20.22
N LYS A 319 -57.05 28.83 -19.73
CA LYS A 319 -58.11 29.83 -20.10
C LYS A 319 -57.88 30.27 -21.56
N GLY A 320 -58.74 29.84 -22.41
CA GLY A 320 -59.16 30.39 -23.68
C GLY A 320 -58.08 30.87 -24.65
N GLY A 321 -58.01 30.21 -25.81
CA GLY A 321 -57.29 30.69 -26.97
C GLY A 321 -57.24 29.62 -28.05
N SER A 322 -58.29 29.48 -28.82
CA SER A 322 -58.28 28.78 -30.11
C SER A 322 -57.35 29.52 -31.04
N GLN A 323 -56.24 28.87 -31.42
CA GLN A 323 -55.53 28.96 -32.70
C GLN A 323 -54.10 28.43 -32.56
N GLN A 324 -53.79 27.55 -33.47
CA GLN A 324 -52.49 26.93 -33.79
C GLN A 324 -52.29 25.50 -33.34
N MET A 325 -53.02 24.66 -34.04
CA MET A 325 -52.73 23.23 -34.18
C MET A 325 -52.22 23.03 -35.61
N SER A 326 -50.96 23.37 -35.87
CA SER A 326 -50.28 23.06 -37.13
C SER A 326 -48.75 23.22 -37.13
N GLU A 327 -48.04 23.07 -35.98
CA GLU A 327 -46.58 23.20 -35.99
C GLU A 327 -45.89 22.31 -34.96
N LEU A 328 -46.29 21.04 -34.87
CA LEU A 328 -45.74 20.09 -33.89
C LEU A 328 -45.34 18.73 -34.50
N ASP A 329 -45.03 18.68 -35.79
CA ASP A 329 -44.63 17.44 -36.47
C ASP A 329 -43.26 17.48 -37.17
N THR A 330 -42.35 18.39 -36.81
CA THR A 330 -41.03 18.44 -37.48
C THR A 330 -39.82 18.68 -36.58
N VAL A 331 -39.82 18.26 -35.32
CA VAL A 331 -38.60 18.33 -34.48
C VAL A 331 -38.46 17.03 -33.66
N ASP A 332 -38.24 15.91 -34.32
CA ASP A 332 -37.78 14.73 -33.57
C ASP A 332 -37.01 13.67 -34.42
N GLU A 333 -36.19 14.12 -35.37
CA GLU A 333 -35.36 13.13 -36.12
C GLU A 333 -33.91 13.53 -36.40
N SER A 334 -33.35 14.56 -35.75
CA SER A 334 -31.96 14.99 -36.03
C SER A 334 -30.96 14.94 -34.90
N SER A 335 -31.28 14.34 -33.75
CA SER A 335 -30.35 14.27 -32.59
C SER A 335 -29.83 12.88 -32.26
N TYR A 336 -29.98 11.87 -33.12
CA TYR A 336 -29.51 10.50 -32.80
C TYR A 336 -28.31 10.01 -33.62
N ASN A 337 -27.74 10.85 -34.49
CA ASN A 337 -26.54 10.46 -35.23
C ASN A 337 -25.49 11.56 -35.17
N ASN A 338 -24.65 11.59 -34.12
CA ASN A 338 -23.26 12.04 -34.14
C ASN A 338 -22.61 11.89 -32.75
N SER A 339 -22.00 10.76 -32.50
CA SER A 339 -20.83 10.64 -31.61
C SER A 339 -19.96 9.51 -32.11
N PRO A 340 -18.70 9.77 -32.52
CA PRO A 340 -17.68 8.75 -32.56
C PRO A 340 -17.12 8.46 -31.16
#